data_b9cc4a9960bb6ba410d1817024a90890
#
_entry.id   b9cc4a9960bb6ba410d1817024a90890
#
_cell.length_a   1.000
_cell.length_b   1.000
_cell.length_c   1.000
_cell.angle_alpha   90.00
_cell.angle_beta   90.00
_cell.angle_gamma   90.00
#
_symmetry.space_group_name_H-M   'P 1'
#
loop_
_entity.id
_entity.type
_entity.pdbx_description
1 polymer ?
#
loop_
_entity_poly.entity_id
_entity_poly.type
_entity_poly.pdbx_seq_one_letter_code
_entity_poly.pdbx_strand_id
1 'polypeptide(L)'
;WKMVIDVHLNGTFYMSRAAASIFRSEERGAFVHMTSTSGLVGNFGQANYAAAKLGIVGLSKSIALDMARFNVRSNCISPFAWSRLIGTIPSDTPEQQARLAKIKAMETNKIAPLAVFLCSDEAKDVSGQIFAVRANEIFLMSQSRPIRSVHRAEGWTPQSVAAHAIPAMKADFYPLHRSADVFS
;
A
#
# COMPACT_ATOMS: atom_id res chain seq x y z
N TRP A 1 9.12 2.64 17.70
CA TRP A 1 9.57 2.10 16.43
C TRP A 1 9.45 0.57 16.40
N LYS A 2 10.23 -0.14 17.21
CA LYS A 2 10.39 -1.59 17.17
C LYS A 2 9.05 -2.34 17.27
N MET A 3 8.22 -2.04 18.25
CA MET A 3 6.90 -2.69 18.42
C MET A 3 6.02 -2.61 17.18
N VAL A 4 6.00 -1.44 16.50
CA VAL A 4 5.19 -1.25 15.27
C VAL A 4 5.73 -2.11 14.13
N ILE A 5 7.05 -2.14 13.95
CA ILE A 5 7.70 -3.00 12.94
C ILE A 5 7.44 -4.47 13.24
N ASP A 6 7.62 -4.88 14.50
CA ASP A 6 7.46 -6.29 14.91
C ASP A 6 6.02 -6.77 14.69
N VAL A 7 5.01 -5.98 15.08
CA VAL A 7 3.62 -6.36 14.91
C VAL A 7 3.20 -6.35 13.44
N HIS A 8 3.47 -5.25 12.71
CA HIS A 8 2.92 -5.08 11.37
C HIS A 8 3.74 -5.79 10.30
N LEU A 9 5.05 -5.59 10.27
CA LEU A 9 5.90 -6.12 9.21
C LEU A 9 6.37 -7.55 9.51
N ASN A 10 7.03 -7.74 10.65
CA ASN A 10 7.55 -9.05 11.03
C ASN A 10 6.42 -10.06 11.25
N GLY A 11 5.31 -9.65 11.89
CA GLY A 11 4.13 -10.50 12.04
C GLY A 11 3.56 -10.95 10.70
N THR A 12 3.43 -10.04 9.73
CA THR A 12 2.99 -10.38 8.37
C THR A 12 3.96 -11.36 7.71
N PHE A 13 5.28 -11.14 7.85
CA PHE A 13 6.29 -12.04 7.31
C PHE A 13 6.19 -13.45 7.91
N TYR A 14 6.08 -13.57 9.24
CA TYR A 14 6.03 -14.89 9.89
C TYR A 14 4.81 -15.70 9.47
N MET A 15 3.64 -15.06 9.40
CA MET A 15 2.41 -15.71 8.93
C MET A 15 2.51 -16.11 7.46
N SER A 16 3.04 -15.22 6.61
CA SER A 16 3.23 -15.50 5.19
C SER A 16 4.21 -16.65 4.97
N ARG A 17 5.32 -16.68 5.71
CA ARG A 17 6.31 -17.76 5.65
C ARG A 17 5.72 -19.12 6.03
N ALA A 18 4.91 -19.17 7.09
CA ALA A 18 4.24 -20.39 7.52
C ALA A 18 3.27 -20.92 6.46
N ALA A 19 2.44 -20.04 5.89
CA ALA A 19 1.48 -20.42 4.85
C ALA A 19 2.17 -20.77 3.51
N ALA A 20 3.27 -20.10 3.15
CA ALA A 20 3.98 -20.31 1.89
C ALA A 20 4.46 -21.75 1.71
N SER A 21 4.87 -22.43 2.78
CA SER A 21 5.29 -23.84 2.72
C SER A 21 4.17 -24.75 2.26
N ILE A 22 2.95 -24.52 2.78
CA ILE A 22 1.74 -25.27 2.46
C ILE A 22 1.32 -24.95 1.02
N PHE A 23 1.19 -23.66 0.69
CA PHE A 23 0.77 -23.22 -0.64
C PHE A 23 1.70 -23.73 -1.74
N ARG A 24 3.01 -23.77 -1.45
CA ARG A 24 4.02 -24.33 -2.37
C ARG A 24 3.81 -25.82 -2.61
N SER A 25 3.54 -26.61 -1.55
CA SER A 25 3.34 -28.06 -1.70
C SER A 25 2.02 -28.40 -2.38
N GLU A 26 1.01 -27.55 -2.23
CA GLU A 26 -0.30 -27.72 -2.85
C GLU A 26 -0.41 -27.09 -4.24
N GLU A 27 0.63 -26.35 -4.68
CA GLU A 27 0.69 -25.58 -5.93
C GLU A 27 -0.53 -24.67 -6.13
N ARG A 28 -1.06 -24.13 -5.03
CA ARG A 28 -2.19 -23.20 -5.01
C ARG A 28 -2.20 -22.36 -3.75
N GLY A 29 -2.66 -21.13 -3.86
CA GLY A 29 -2.85 -20.27 -2.71
C GLY A 29 -3.02 -18.80 -3.08
N ALA A 30 -3.49 -18.02 -2.11
CA ALA A 30 -3.61 -16.57 -2.27
C ALA A 30 -3.28 -15.87 -0.96
N PHE A 31 -2.41 -14.87 -1.05
CA PHE A 31 -2.14 -13.93 0.03
C PHE A 31 -2.87 -12.62 -0.22
N VAL A 32 -3.52 -12.10 0.80
CA VAL A 32 -4.10 -10.75 0.82
C VAL A 32 -3.54 -10.02 2.03
N HIS A 33 -2.62 -9.10 1.77
CA HIS A 33 -1.91 -8.35 2.80
C HIS A 33 -2.56 -6.99 3.04
N MET A 34 -2.67 -6.59 4.31
CA MET A 34 -3.21 -5.28 4.68
C MET A 34 -2.11 -4.23 4.78
N THR A 35 -2.04 -3.34 3.79
CA THR A 35 -1.17 -2.16 3.77
C THR A 35 -1.91 -0.91 4.27
N SER A 36 -1.43 0.29 3.93
CA SER A 36 -2.07 1.57 4.28
C SER A 36 -1.65 2.66 3.31
N THR A 37 -2.55 3.60 3.02
CA THR A 37 -2.21 4.83 2.30
C THR A 37 -1.16 5.68 3.03
N SER A 38 -1.01 5.53 4.35
CA SER A 38 0.12 6.13 5.09
C SER A 38 1.48 5.64 4.61
N GLY A 39 1.59 4.38 4.14
CA GLY A 39 2.80 3.87 3.53
C GLY A 39 2.89 4.17 2.02
N LEU A 40 1.75 4.16 1.31
CA LEU A 40 1.70 4.33 -0.14
C LEU A 40 1.86 5.80 -0.58
N VAL A 41 1.29 6.72 0.17
CA VAL A 41 1.28 8.17 -0.11
C VAL A 41 2.10 8.91 0.94
N GLY A 42 1.75 8.74 2.21
CA GLY A 42 2.38 9.39 3.34
C GLY A 42 1.37 9.97 4.32
N ASN A 43 1.82 10.22 5.57
CA ASN A 43 1.05 10.91 6.58
C ASN A 43 1.97 11.48 7.68
N PHE A 44 1.54 12.53 8.36
CA PHE A 44 2.31 13.11 9.46
C PHE A 44 2.39 12.19 10.66
N GLY A 45 3.54 12.19 11.36
CA GLY A 45 3.71 11.51 12.66
C GLY A 45 3.67 9.99 12.61
N GLN A 46 3.72 9.36 11.42
CA GLN A 46 3.53 7.92 11.24
C GLN A 46 4.73 7.24 10.56
N ALA A 47 5.94 7.72 10.73
CA ALA A 47 7.11 7.21 10.03
C ALA A 47 7.33 5.69 10.25
N ASN A 48 7.16 5.20 11.48
CA ASN A 48 7.26 3.78 11.81
C ASN A 48 6.16 2.94 11.16
N TYR A 49 4.92 3.41 11.23
CA TYR A 49 3.76 2.74 10.65
C TYR A 49 3.81 2.77 9.12
N ALA A 50 4.15 3.91 8.52
CA ALA A 50 4.34 4.05 7.08
C ALA A 50 5.43 3.11 6.56
N ALA A 51 6.58 3.05 7.24
CA ALA A 51 7.66 2.14 6.90
C ALA A 51 7.21 0.67 6.94
N ALA A 52 6.52 0.26 8.01
CA ALA A 52 6.00 -1.09 8.14
C ALA A 52 4.99 -1.43 7.02
N LYS A 53 4.05 -0.52 6.75
CA LYS A 53 2.99 -0.74 5.76
C LYS A 53 3.48 -0.72 4.32
N LEU A 54 4.48 0.11 4.00
CA LEU A 54 5.16 0.05 2.70
C LEU A 54 6.06 -1.19 2.59
N GLY A 55 6.70 -1.61 3.68
CA GLY A 55 7.45 -2.87 3.73
C GLY A 55 6.59 -4.09 3.41
N ILE A 56 5.32 -4.12 3.85
CA ILE A 56 4.35 -5.17 3.48
C ILE A 56 4.11 -5.20 1.96
N VAL A 57 4.09 -4.06 1.28
CA VAL A 57 3.94 -4.02 -0.18
C VAL A 57 5.15 -4.66 -0.87
N GLY A 58 6.37 -4.34 -0.40
CA GLY A 58 7.59 -4.98 -0.90
C GLY A 58 7.59 -6.50 -0.68
N LEU A 59 7.20 -6.93 0.53
CA LEU A 59 7.03 -8.35 0.86
C LEU A 59 6.03 -9.04 -0.06
N SER A 60 4.84 -8.45 -0.24
CA SER A 60 3.79 -9.00 -1.11
C SER A 60 4.24 -9.15 -2.56
N LYS A 61 4.98 -8.16 -3.09
CA LYS A 61 5.54 -8.23 -4.44
C LYS A 61 6.57 -9.35 -4.60
N SER A 62 7.46 -9.50 -3.63
CA SER A 62 8.46 -10.57 -3.64
C SER A 62 7.77 -11.94 -3.60
N ILE A 63 6.79 -12.12 -2.72
CA ILE A 63 5.99 -13.34 -2.66
C ILE A 63 5.28 -13.61 -4.01
N ALA A 64 4.68 -12.59 -4.63
CA ALA A 64 4.00 -12.74 -5.91
C ALA A 64 4.95 -13.24 -7.01
N LEU A 65 6.20 -12.75 -7.02
CA LEU A 65 7.23 -13.18 -7.98
C LEU A 65 7.76 -14.59 -7.66
N ASP A 66 8.15 -14.84 -6.41
CA ASP A 66 8.77 -16.11 -5.99
C ASP A 66 7.80 -17.30 -6.11
N MET A 67 6.52 -17.04 -5.85
CA MET A 67 5.50 -18.07 -5.75
C MET A 67 4.63 -18.23 -7.01
N ALA A 68 4.83 -17.39 -8.03
CA ALA A 68 4.07 -17.44 -9.29
C ALA A 68 4.12 -18.84 -9.95
N ARG A 69 5.29 -19.47 -9.95
CA ARG A 69 5.50 -20.82 -10.51
C ARG A 69 4.75 -21.94 -9.79
N PHE A 70 4.19 -21.65 -8.62
CA PHE A 70 3.37 -22.58 -7.82
C PHE A 70 1.90 -22.17 -7.82
N ASN A 71 1.45 -21.33 -8.76
CA ASN A 71 0.10 -20.80 -8.85
C ASN A 71 -0.37 -20.07 -7.57
N VAL A 72 0.56 -19.48 -6.82
CA VAL A 72 0.27 -18.71 -5.61
C VAL A 72 0.30 -17.22 -5.93
N ARG A 73 -0.75 -16.53 -5.58
CA ARG A 73 -0.95 -15.10 -5.81
C ARG A 73 -0.73 -14.31 -4.52
N SER A 74 -0.32 -13.06 -4.65
CA SER A 74 -0.14 -12.15 -3.52
C SER A 74 -0.53 -10.73 -3.91
N ASN A 75 -1.48 -10.14 -3.18
CA ASN A 75 -1.99 -8.80 -3.42
C ASN A 75 -2.08 -8.02 -2.11
N CYS A 76 -2.17 -6.70 -2.21
CA CYS A 76 -2.33 -5.80 -1.07
C CYS A 76 -3.68 -5.07 -1.10
N ILE A 77 -4.28 -4.88 0.07
CA ILE A 77 -5.41 -3.97 0.27
C ILE A 77 -4.99 -2.89 1.26
N SER A 78 -5.24 -1.63 0.90
CA SER A 78 -5.17 -0.46 1.78
C SER A 78 -6.60 -0.07 2.17
N PRO A 79 -7.08 -0.47 3.36
CA PRO A 79 -8.45 -0.23 3.76
C PRO A 79 -8.63 1.18 4.34
N PHE A 80 -9.72 1.84 3.97
CA PHE A 80 -10.28 2.95 4.71
C PHE A 80 -11.43 2.39 5.55
N ALA A 81 -11.21 2.24 6.84
CA ALA A 81 -12.21 1.68 7.74
C ALA A 81 -12.29 2.49 9.03
N TRP A 82 -13.52 2.64 9.52
CA TRP A 82 -13.75 3.15 10.86
C TRP A 82 -13.07 2.27 11.90
N SER A 83 -12.38 2.89 12.85
CA SER A 83 -11.81 2.22 14.01
C SER A 83 -12.02 3.04 15.29
N ARG A 84 -11.93 2.39 16.44
CA ARG A 84 -12.02 3.07 17.75
C ARG A 84 -10.97 4.17 17.94
N LEU A 85 -9.79 4.03 17.30
CA LEU A 85 -8.74 5.04 17.32
C LEU A 85 -9.14 6.32 16.58
N ILE A 86 -9.92 6.20 15.49
CA ILE A 86 -10.44 7.36 14.76
C ILE A 86 -11.56 8.02 15.56
N GLY A 87 -12.26 7.29 16.40
CA GLY A 87 -13.33 7.78 17.28
C GLY A 87 -12.86 8.76 18.38
N THR A 88 -11.55 8.91 18.58
CA THR A 88 -10.98 9.89 19.53
C THR A 88 -10.73 11.27 18.88
N ILE A 89 -11.04 11.44 17.59
CA ILE A 89 -10.93 12.74 16.90
C ILE A 89 -11.97 13.71 17.49
N PRO A 90 -11.58 14.91 17.92
CA PRO A 90 -12.53 15.94 18.37
C PRO A 90 -13.59 16.23 17.31
N SER A 91 -14.83 16.41 17.74
CA SER A 91 -15.99 16.68 16.86
C SER A 91 -16.83 17.84 17.39
N ASP A 92 -16.14 18.93 17.75
CA ASP A 92 -16.75 20.09 18.41
C ASP A 92 -17.37 21.08 17.39
N THR A 93 -16.98 21.01 16.12
CA THR A 93 -17.51 21.88 15.06
C THR A 93 -18.41 21.11 14.09
N PRO A 94 -19.35 21.79 13.39
CA PRO A 94 -20.20 21.17 12.36
C PRO A 94 -19.40 20.48 11.25
N GLU A 95 -18.28 21.08 10.83
CA GLU A 95 -17.39 20.52 9.81
C GLU A 95 -16.71 19.22 10.29
N GLN A 96 -16.28 19.21 11.57
CA GLN A 96 -15.69 18.02 12.19
C GLN A 96 -16.75 16.91 12.33
N GLN A 97 -17.97 17.25 12.69
CA GLN A 97 -19.10 16.30 12.78
C GLN A 97 -19.43 15.71 11.41
N ALA A 98 -19.50 16.53 10.35
CA ALA A 98 -19.73 16.07 8.99
C ALA A 98 -18.61 15.14 8.50
N ARG A 99 -17.36 15.49 8.80
CA ARG A 99 -16.20 14.64 8.52
C ARG A 99 -16.27 13.30 9.27
N LEU A 100 -16.62 13.34 10.56
CA LEU A 100 -16.77 12.16 11.38
C LEU A 100 -17.88 11.23 10.86
N ALA A 101 -19.01 11.79 10.40
CA ALA A 101 -20.08 11.01 9.79
C ALA A 101 -19.62 10.29 8.52
N LYS A 102 -18.89 10.96 7.65
CA LYS A 102 -18.29 10.34 6.44
C LYS A 102 -17.35 9.19 6.81
N ILE A 103 -16.51 9.37 7.85
CA ILE A 103 -15.56 8.34 8.29
C ILE A 103 -16.30 7.15 8.92
N LYS A 104 -17.37 7.40 9.70
CA LYS A 104 -18.20 6.33 10.28
C LYS A 104 -18.90 5.47 9.22
N ALA A 105 -19.23 6.03 8.07
CA ALA A 105 -19.77 5.28 6.94
C ALA A 105 -18.77 4.34 6.25
N MET A 106 -17.48 4.46 6.56
CA MET A 106 -16.43 3.55 6.09
C MET A 106 -16.41 2.28 6.95
N GLU A 107 -17.42 1.46 6.83
CA GLU A 107 -17.57 0.21 7.57
C GLU A 107 -16.58 -0.85 7.12
N THR A 108 -16.12 -1.70 8.05
CA THR A 108 -15.15 -2.77 7.76
C THR A 108 -15.68 -3.83 6.80
N ASN A 109 -17.00 -4.08 6.78
CA ASN A 109 -17.67 -5.00 5.87
C ASN A 109 -17.53 -4.61 4.39
N LYS A 110 -17.27 -3.32 4.09
CA LYS A 110 -17.03 -2.84 2.72
C LYS A 110 -15.71 -3.34 2.11
N ILE A 111 -14.78 -3.78 2.95
CA ILE A 111 -13.47 -4.28 2.51
C ILE A 111 -13.52 -5.78 2.19
N ALA A 112 -14.38 -6.52 2.90
CA ALA A 112 -14.48 -7.96 2.81
C ALA A 112 -14.73 -8.50 1.38
N PRO A 113 -15.62 -7.91 0.55
CA PRO A 113 -15.87 -8.42 -0.80
C PRO A 113 -14.62 -8.50 -1.67
N LEU A 114 -13.75 -7.46 -1.65
CA LEU A 114 -12.51 -7.48 -2.40
C LEU A 114 -11.53 -8.52 -1.84
N ALA A 115 -11.43 -8.65 -0.52
CA ALA A 115 -10.57 -9.64 0.10
C ALA A 115 -10.99 -11.07 -0.27
N VAL A 116 -12.28 -11.37 -0.23
CA VAL A 116 -12.84 -12.67 -0.62
C VAL A 116 -12.59 -12.94 -2.10
N PHE A 117 -12.87 -11.96 -2.98
CA PHE A 117 -12.59 -12.09 -4.42
C PHE A 117 -11.11 -12.39 -4.67
N LEU A 118 -10.18 -11.66 -4.06
CA LEU A 118 -8.75 -11.88 -4.25
C LEU A 118 -8.28 -13.27 -3.75
N CYS A 119 -9.01 -13.90 -2.84
CA CYS A 119 -8.76 -15.26 -2.39
C CYS A 119 -9.41 -16.34 -3.28
N SER A 120 -10.35 -15.98 -4.15
CA SER A 120 -11.08 -16.92 -4.99
C SER A 120 -10.32 -17.28 -6.28
N ASP A 121 -10.72 -18.36 -6.94
CA ASP A 121 -10.16 -18.78 -8.22
C ASP A 121 -10.50 -17.82 -9.37
N GLU A 122 -11.55 -17.01 -9.23
CA GLU A 122 -11.91 -15.96 -10.19
C GLU A 122 -10.83 -14.87 -10.31
N ALA A 123 -9.99 -14.70 -9.28
CA ALA A 123 -8.88 -13.76 -9.28
C ALA A 123 -7.55 -14.37 -9.79
N LYS A 124 -7.60 -15.48 -10.57
CA LYS A 124 -6.40 -16.20 -11.04
C LYS A 124 -5.37 -15.32 -11.76
N ASP A 125 -5.81 -14.27 -12.45
CA ASP A 125 -4.96 -13.36 -13.21
C ASP A 125 -4.59 -12.09 -12.41
N VAL A 126 -4.95 -12.02 -11.11
CA VAL A 126 -4.70 -10.87 -10.24
C VAL A 126 -3.63 -11.21 -9.22
N SER A 127 -2.39 -10.78 -9.46
CA SER A 127 -1.26 -10.93 -8.54
C SER A 127 -0.34 -9.72 -8.58
N GLY A 128 0.31 -9.41 -7.46
CA GLY A 128 1.22 -8.28 -7.33
C GLY A 128 0.54 -6.91 -7.32
N GLN A 129 -0.79 -6.86 -7.17
CA GLN A 129 -1.55 -5.62 -7.23
C GLN A 129 -1.76 -4.99 -5.84
N ILE A 130 -2.02 -3.70 -5.85
CA ILE A 130 -2.29 -2.89 -4.66
C ILE A 130 -3.63 -2.19 -4.88
N PHE A 131 -4.59 -2.47 -4.03
CA PHE A 131 -5.90 -1.84 -4.05
C PHE A 131 -6.10 -0.97 -2.82
N ALA A 132 -6.82 0.14 -2.97
CA ALA A 132 -7.40 0.84 -1.82
C ALA A 132 -8.92 0.70 -1.86
N VAL A 133 -9.55 0.58 -0.70
CA VAL A 133 -11.02 0.46 -0.57
C VAL A 133 -11.52 1.55 0.36
N ARG A 134 -12.40 2.41 -0.14
CA ARG A 134 -13.05 3.49 0.61
C ARG A 134 -14.56 3.41 0.42
N ALA A 135 -15.28 3.01 1.45
CA ALA A 135 -16.73 2.79 1.36
C ALA A 135 -17.07 1.88 0.17
N ASN A 136 -17.74 2.40 -0.87
CA ASN A 136 -18.13 1.65 -2.06
C ASN A 136 -17.16 1.83 -3.25
N GLU A 137 -16.00 2.45 -3.02
CA GLU A 137 -15.00 2.71 -4.05
C GLU A 137 -13.82 1.75 -3.92
N ILE A 138 -13.35 1.22 -5.05
CA ILE A 138 -12.14 0.42 -5.16
C ILE A 138 -11.19 1.16 -6.09
N PHE A 139 -10.00 1.47 -5.59
CA PHE A 139 -8.93 2.13 -6.33
C PHE A 139 -7.83 1.13 -6.65
N LEU A 140 -7.35 1.10 -7.88
CA LEU A 140 -6.09 0.45 -8.23
C LEU A 140 -4.96 1.46 -8.06
N MET A 141 -3.99 1.14 -7.20
CA MET A 141 -2.86 2.02 -6.92
C MET A 141 -1.76 1.86 -7.96
N SER A 142 -1.18 2.98 -8.38
CA SER A 142 0.02 2.98 -9.20
C SER A 142 1.19 2.32 -8.45
N GLN A 143 2.12 1.76 -9.20
CA GLN A 143 3.32 1.15 -8.64
C GLN A 143 4.56 1.85 -9.14
N SER A 144 5.61 1.90 -8.29
CA SER A 144 6.86 2.56 -8.64
C SER A 144 7.49 1.94 -9.89
N ARG A 145 7.66 2.76 -10.93
CA ARG A 145 8.36 2.46 -12.18
C ARG A 145 9.14 3.70 -12.59
N PRO A 146 10.29 3.56 -13.30
CA PRO A 146 10.92 4.70 -13.92
C PRO A 146 9.94 5.38 -14.89
N ILE A 147 9.72 6.68 -14.72
CA ILE A 147 8.88 7.48 -15.62
C ILE A 147 9.72 8.33 -16.58
N ARG A 148 10.98 8.57 -16.24
CA ARG A 148 11.94 9.31 -17.04
C ARG A 148 13.36 8.87 -16.74
N SER A 149 14.25 8.96 -17.72
CA SER A 149 15.69 8.79 -17.56
C SER A 149 16.44 9.90 -18.28
N VAL A 150 17.63 10.23 -17.83
CA VAL A 150 18.59 11.10 -18.51
C VAL A 150 19.94 10.40 -18.53
N HIS A 151 20.68 10.58 -19.63
CA HIS A 151 21.98 9.97 -19.83
C HIS A 151 23.03 11.04 -20.12
N ARG A 152 24.26 10.78 -19.68
CA ARG A 152 25.43 11.62 -19.95
C ARG A 152 26.67 10.72 -20.13
N ALA A 153 27.28 10.76 -21.29
CA ALA A 153 28.39 9.87 -21.66
C ALA A 153 29.62 10.06 -20.78
N GLU A 154 29.91 11.31 -20.36
CA GLU A 154 31.05 11.66 -19.51
C GLU A 154 30.82 11.39 -18.02
N GLY A 155 29.63 10.86 -17.67
CA GLY A 155 29.23 10.69 -16.26
C GLY A 155 28.71 11.97 -15.65
N TRP A 156 28.38 11.92 -14.36
CA TRP A 156 27.73 12.99 -13.62
C TRP A 156 28.63 13.56 -12.52
N THR A 157 28.61 14.87 -12.38
CA THR A 157 29.11 15.61 -11.20
C THR A 157 27.92 16.23 -10.47
N PRO A 158 28.06 16.63 -9.18
CA PRO A 158 26.99 17.34 -8.48
C PRO A 158 26.50 18.58 -9.24
N GLN A 159 27.42 19.32 -9.87
CA GLN A 159 27.12 20.51 -10.65
C GLN A 159 26.33 20.18 -11.91
N SER A 160 26.72 19.13 -12.66
CA SER A 160 26.00 18.71 -13.86
C SER A 160 24.64 18.06 -13.53
N VAL A 161 24.50 17.39 -12.39
CA VAL A 161 23.19 16.94 -11.89
C VAL A 161 22.26 18.12 -11.67
N ALA A 162 22.72 19.15 -10.97
CA ALA A 162 21.93 20.36 -10.70
C ALA A 162 21.57 21.14 -11.98
N ALA A 163 22.52 21.24 -12.93
CA ALA A 163 22.33 22.02 -14.15
C ALA A 163 21.49 21.31 -15.22
N HIS A 164 21.50 19.98 -15.27
CA HIS A 164 20.89 19.22 -16.37
C HIS A 164 19.90 18.14 -15.92
N ALA A 165 20.27 17.23 -15.01
CA ALA A 165 19.42 16.10 -14.68
C ALA A 165 18.14 16.51 -13.95
N ILE A 166 18.27 17.34 -12.89
CA ILE A 166 17.12 17.79 -12.10
C ILE A 166 16.15 18.66 -12.91
N PRO A 167 16.59 19.67 -13.69
CA PRO A 167 15.67 20.43 -14.53
C PRO A 167 14.91 19.57 -15.56
N ALA A 168 15.57 18.58 -16.15
CA ALA A 168 14.94 17.69 -17.11
C ALA A 168 13.85 16.78 -16.51
N MET A 169 13.91 16.50 -15.21
CA MET A 169 12.97 15.64 -14.49
C MET A 169 11.91 16.42 -13.69
N LYS A 170 12.14 17.72 -13.44
CA LYS A 170 11.36 18.53 -12.48
C LYS A 170 9.86 18.55 -12.77
N ALA A 171 9.48 18.50 -14.04
CA ALA A 171 8.06 18.51 -14.45
C ALA A 171 7.29 17.25 -14.02
N ASP A 172 8.01 16.16 -13.76
CA ASP A 172 7.45 14.86 -13.39
C ASP A 172 7.57 14.58 -11.88
N PHE A 173 8.04 15.54 -11.08
CA PHE A 173 8.13 15.35 -9.64
C PHE A 173 6.74 15.27 -9.01
N TYR A 174 6.51 14.22 -8.22
CA TYR A 174 5.31 14.13 -7.42
C TYR A 174 5.29 15.19 -6.34
N PRO A 175 4.18 15.90 -6.15
CA PRO A 175 4.03 16.82 -5.03
C PRO A 175 4.01 16.03 -3.71
N LEU A 176 4.44 16.69 -2.63
CA LEU A 176 4.43 16.10 -1.29
C LEU A 176 3.01 16.13 -0.71
N HIS A 177 2.21 15.14 -1.06
CA HIS A 177 0.84 14.96 -0.56
C HIS A 177 0.79 14.02 0.64
N ARG A 178 -0.21 14.24 1.50
CA ARG A 178 -0.67 13.26 2.48
C ARG A 178 -1.76 12.37 1.87
N SER A 179 -2.07 11.26 2.52
CA SER A 179 -3.19 10.41 2.12
C SER A 179 -4.51 11.18 1.97
N ALA A 180 -4.79 12.13 2.88
CA ALA A 180 -6.00 12.93 2.84
C ALA A 180 -6.05 13.90 1.64
N ASP A 181 -4.92 14.30 1.09
CA ASP A 181 -4.86 15.22 -0.05
C ASP A 181 -5.12 14.50 -1.38
N VAL A 182 -4.87 13.18 -1.42
CA VAL A 182 -5.10 12.32 -2.60
C VAL A 182 -6.51 11.72 -2.61
N PHE A 183 -7.06 11.42 -1.42
CA PHE A 183 -8.36 10.77 -1.25
C PHE A 183 -9.41 11.70 -0.62
N SER A 184 -9.40 12.98 -0.95
CA SER A 184 -10.37 13.97 -0.48
C SER A 184 -11.79 13.75 -1.03
#